data_afd010275e99860d12ff5728a64594ac
#
_entry.id   afd010275e99860d12ff5728a64594ac
#
_cell.length_a   1.000
_cell.length_b   1.000
_cell.length_c   1.000
_cell.angle_alpha   90.00
_cell.angle_beta   90.00
_cell.angle_gamma   90.00
#
_symmetry.space_group_name_H-M   'P 1'
#
loop_
_entity.id
_entity.type
_entity.pdbx_description
1 polymer ?
#
loop_
_entity_poly.entity_id
_entity_poly.type
_entity_poly.pdbx_seq_one_letter_code
_entity_poly.pdbx_strand_id
1 'polypeptide(L)'
;MRSLSTLPSKALRLSLIELSPRALDTIKLCAFLAMLLDHFNTLFLTPARPEIYAVGRMAFPLFCLVWAINVLRKPEKLQQNANKLWIWAAITQPIFFLAFHKHDPWYALNILFVFATATQLLAWVAQYRKKGGLYGTILFLAIFPLLIPASYGFQGLVLALALAAWLSPGLSRLSIIPEIIILIALLSLNGITHIVAQPANTLLFAVLPTLLLPLATISFAQNCTRNNDTRYMPRHFFYLSYGGHLLCYAAVLAVI
;
A
#
# COMPACT_ATOMS: atom_id res chain seq x y z
N MET A 1 -13.13 -2.68 36.84
CA MET A 1 -13.55 -3.18 35.53
C MET A 1 -12.41 -2.93 34.53
N ARG A 2 -11.58 -3.93 34.22
CA ARG A 2 -10.55 -3.86 33.16
C ARG A 2 -11.28 -3.95 31.82
N SER A 3 -11.18 -2.95 30.98
CA SER A 3 -11.82 -2.92 29.66
C SER A 3 -11.26 -4.04 28.79
N LEU A 4 -12.08 -5.03 28.52
CA LEU A 4 -11.78 -6.22 27.71
C LEU A 4 -11.52 -5.90 26.20
N SER A 5 -11.72 -4.64 25.76
CA SER A 5 -11.71 -4.27 24.34
C SER A 5 -10.33 -3.82 23.80
N THR A 6 -9.31 -3.60 24.62
CA THR A 6 -8.03 -3.01 24.18
C THR A 6 -6.87 -4.00 24.05
N LEU A 7 -6.99 -5.22 24.58
CA LEU A 7 -5.90 -6.20 24.61
C LEU A 7 -5.51 -6.81 23.24
N PRO A 8 -6.45 -7.22 22.36
CA PRO A 8 -6.06 -7.87 21.10
C PRO A 8 -5.42 -6.91 20.09
N SER A 9 -5.92 -5.67 19.98
CA SER A 9 -5.37 -4.71 19.01
C SER A 9 -3.97 -4.20 19.41
N LYS A 10 -3.74 -4.02 20.70
CA LYS A 10 -2.41 -3.64 21.23
C LYS A 10 -1.38 -4.74 21.02
N ALA A 11 -1.74 -5.99 21.24
CA ALA A 11 -0.86 -7.14 21.03
C ALA A 11 -0.52 -7.29 19.55
N LEU A 12 -1.51 -7.19 18.66
CA LEU A 12 -1.33 -7.23 17.21
C LEU A 12 -0.40 -6.10 16.75
N ARG A 13 -0.63 -4.87 17.21
CA ARG A 13 0.20 -3.72 16.87
C ARG A 13 1.66 -3.92 17.26
N LEU A 14 1.93 -4.41 18.46
CA LEU A 14 3.29 -4.69 18.93
C LEU A 14 3.94 -5.78 18.07
N SER A 15 3.25 -6.87 17.79
CA SER A 15 3.78 -7.95 16.94
C SER A 15 4.11 -7.49 15.52
N LEU A 16 3.36 -6.54 14.97
CA LEU A 16 3.62 -5.96 13.64
C LEU A 16 4.84 -5.04 13.64
N ILE A 17 5.02 -4.21 14.67
CA ILE A 17 6.19 -3.34 14.81
C ILE A 17 7.47 -4.16 14.99
N GLU A 18 7.38 -5.32 15.63
CA GLU A 18 8.50 -6.23 15.93
C GLU A 18 8.80 -7.23 14.80
N LEU A 19 8.09 -7.17 13.65
CA LEU A 19 8.37 -8.04 12.51
C LEU A 19 9.84 -8.02 12.13
N SER A 20 10.46 -9.20 11.97
CA SER A 20 11.86 -9.30 11.58
C SER A 20 12.11 -8.73 10.17
N PRO A 21 13.33 -8.31 9.85
CA PRO A 21 13.69 -7.87 8.51
C PRO A 21 13.37 -8.91 7.43
N ARG A 22 13.54 -10.20 7.75
CA ARG A 22 13.21 -11.32 6.85
C ARG A 22 11.70 -11.47 6.67
N ALA A 23 10.91 -11.35 7.74
CA ALA A 23 9.44 -11.38 7.64
C ALA A 23 8.92 -10.24 6.76
N LEU A 24 9.47 -9.04 6.89
CA LEU A 24 9.12 -7.91 6.03
C LEU A 24 9.49 -8.16 4.56
N ASP A 25 10.62 -8.80 4.28
CA ASP A 25 11.00 -9.14 2.90
C ASP A 25 10.08 -10.22 2.33
N THR A 26 9.66 -11.22 3.14
CA THR A 26 8.66 -12.23 2.74
C THR A 26 7.30 -11.59 2.44
N ILE A 27 6.80 -10.71 3.31
CA ILE A 27 5.54 -9.98 3.08
C ILE A 27 5.60 -9.18 1.77
N LYS A 28 6.70 -8.47 1.52
CA LYS A 28 6.89 -7.73 0.27
C LYS A 28 6.90 -8.63 -0.96
N LEU A 29 7.55 -9.80 -0.86
CA LEU A 29 7.57 -10.75 -1.97
C LEU A 29 6.17 -11.25 -2.29
N CYS A 30 5.40 -11.67 -1.28
CA CYS A 30 4.02 -12.08 -1.46
C CYS A 30 3.16 -10.95 -2.05
N ALA A 31 3.32 -9.72 -1.55
CA ALA A 31 2.62 -8.55 -2.08
C ALA A 31 3.00 -8.28 -3.55
N PHE A 32 4.29 -8.41 -3.89
CA PHE A 32 4.77 -8.22 -5.26
C PHE A 32 4.21 -9.29 -6.21
N LEU A 33 4.23 -10.56 -5.81
CA LEU A 33 3.65 -11.65 -6.61
C LEU A 33 2.14 -11.47 -6.82
N ALA A 34 1.41 -11.06 -5.78
CA ALA A 34 0.00 -10.75 -5.89
C ALA A 34 -0.27 -9.57 -6.85
N MET A 35 0.57 -8.54 -6.81
CA MET A 35 0.50 -7.41 -7.74
C MET A 35 0.79 -7.82 -9.18
N LEU A 36 1.77 -8.71 -9.42
CA LEU A 36 2.02 -9.26 -10.75
C LEU A 36 0.77 -9.98 -11.29
N LEU A 37 0.16 -10.83 -10.49
CA LEU A 37 -1.06 -11.55 -10.87
C LEU A 37 -2.22 -10.59 -11.17
N ASP A 38 -2.41 -9.56 -10.36
CA ASP A 38 -3.46 -8.56 -10.57
C ASP A 38 -3.27 -7.79 -11.89
N HIS A 39 -2.05 -7.33 -12.16
CA HIS A 39 -1.72 -6.66 -13.42
C HIS A 39 -1.82 -7.59 -14.63
N PHE A 40 -1.36 -8.84 -14.51
CA PHE A 40 -1.54 -9.83 -15.54
C PHE A 40 -3.03 -10.08 -15.85
N ASN A 41 -3.84 -10.23 -14.82
CA ASN A 41 -5.28 -10.41 -14.96
C ASN A 41 -5.95 -9.23 -15.67
N THR A 42 -5.55 -8.02 -15.32
CA THR A 42 -6.13 -6.79 -15.89
C THR A 42 -5.70 -6.57 -17.33
N LEU A 43 -4.43 -6.84 -17.66
CA LEU A 43 -3.84 -6.46 -18.94
C LEU A 43 -4.00 -7.53 -20.03
N PHE A 44 -4.06 -8.82 -19.65
CA PHE A 44 -4.00 -9.92 -20.62
C PHE A 44 -5.24 -10.83 -20.64
N LEU A 45 -6.11 -10.77 -19.64
CA LEU A 45 -7.28 -11.66 -19.59
C LEU A 45 -8.57 -10.91 -19.92
N THR A 46 -9.29 -11.40 -20.93
CA THR A 46 -10.60 -10.87 -21.33
C THR A 46 -11.57 -12.05 -21.51
N PRO A 47 -12.54 -12.25 -20.59
CA PRO A 47 -12.77 -11.49 -19.35
C PRO A 47 -11.74 -11.76 -18.26
N ALA A 48 -11.52 -10.77 -17.40
CA ALA A 48 -10.67 -10.92 -16.22
C ALA A 48 -11.20 -12.00 -15.26
N ARG A 49 -10.31 -12.75 -14.62
CA ARG A 49 -10.67 -13.84 -13.70
C ARG A 49 -10.83 -13.32 -12.28
N PRO A 50 -12.00 -13.51 -11.64
CA PRO A 50 -12.28 -13.00 -10.30
C PRO A 50 -11.38 -13.62 -9.21
N GLU A 51 -10.95 -14.88 -9.39
CA GLU A 51 -10.05 -15.56 -8.44
C GLU A 51 -8.66 -14.91 -8.42
N ILE A 52 -8.12 -14.54 -9.58
CA ILE A 52 -6.83 -13.85 -9.70
C ILE A 52 -6.94 -12.44 -9.15
N TYR A 53 -8.04 -11.76 -9.46
CA TYR A 53 -8.35 -10.45 -8.89
C TYR A 53 -8.39 -10.49 -7.36
N ALA A 54 -9.02 -11.52 -6.77
CA ALA A 54 -9.09 -11.71 -5.33
C ALA A 54 -7.69 -11.81 -4.68
N VAL A 55 -6.78 -12.58 -5.28
CA VAL A 55 -5.38 -12.66 -4.80
C VAL A 55 -4.69 -11.30 -4.90
N GLY A 56 -4.91 -10.56 -5.97
CA GLY A 56 -4.37 -9.21 -6.18
C GLY A 56 -4.73 -8.22 -5.07
N ARG A 57 -5.91 -8.36 -4.46
CA ARG A 57 -6.41 -7.42 -3.42
C ARG A 57 -5.54 -7.35 -2.17
N MET A 58 -4.72 -8.34 -1.87
CA MET A 58 -3.81 -8.28 -0.72
C MET A 58 -2.56 -7.43 -0.96
N ALA A 59 -2.18 -7.17 -2.21
CA ALA A 59 -0.92 -6.53 -2.55
C ALA A 59 -0.78 -5.15 -1.91
N PHE A 60 -1.72 -4.27 -2.17
CA PHE A 60 -1.64 -2.88 -1.72
C PHE A 60 -1.73 -2.70 -0.20
N PRO A 61 -2.65 -3.35 0.54
CA PRO A 61 -2.64 -3.32 2.01
C PRO A 61 -1.32 -3.78 2.63
N LEU A 62 -0.69 -4.81 2.07
CA LEU A 62 0.60 -5.30 2.53
C LEU A 62 1.73 -4.30 2.25
N PHE A 63 1.75 -3.65 1.09
CA PHE A 63 2.70 -2.58 0.80
C PHE A 63 2.52 -1.38 1.74
N CYS A 64 1.28 -0.97 2.02
CA CYS A 64 0.98 0.07 2.99
C CYS A 64 1.49 -0.28 4.40
N LEU A 65 1.27 -1.51 4.85
CA LEU A 65 1.75 -1.98 6.15
C LEU A 65 3.28 -1.93 6.24
N VAL A 66 3.97 -2.51 5.23
CA VAL A 66 5.44 -2.51 5.21
C VAL A 66 5.99 -1.09 5.12
N TRP A 67 5.37 -0.22 4.34
CA TRP A 67 5.73 1.20 4.28
C TRP A 67 5.57 1.87 5.65
N ALA A 68 4.43 1.70 6.32
CA ALA A 68 4.16 2.28 7.63
C ALA A 68 5.19 1.84 8.68
N ILE A 69 5.53 0.54 8.72
CA ILE A 69 6.58 0.03 9.61
C ILE A 69 7.94 0.67 9.30
N ASN A 70 8.30 0.79 8.02
CA ASN A 70 9.60 1.32 7.61
C ASN A 70 9.76 2.82 7.93
N VAL A 71 8.72 3.64 7.75
CA VAL A 71 8.78 5.07 8.08
C VAL A 71 8.87 5.31 9.59
N LEU A 72 8.21 4.47 10.39
CA LEU A 72 8.29 4.55 11.86
C LEU A 72 9.63 4.07 12.42
N ARG A 73 10.27 3.09 11.78
CA ARG A 73 11.59 2.60 12.21
C ARG A 73 12.75 3.56 11.93
N LYS A 74 12.59 4.48 10.97
CA LYS A 74 13.65 5.41 10.53
C LYS A 74 13.08 6.81 10.30
N PRO A 75 12.55 7.47 11.33
CA PRO A 75 11.93 8.79 11.20
C PRO A 75 12.95 9.87 10.78
N GLU A 76 14.23 9.69 11.10
CA GLU A 76 15.31 10.59 10.71
C GLU A 76 15.59 10.59 9.19
N LYS A 77 15.08 9.58 8.45
CA LYS A 77 15.29 9.42 6.99
C LYS A 77 14.05 9.75 6.16
N LEU A 78 13.00 10.29 6.78
CA LEU A 78 11.73 10.55 6.08
C LEU A 78 11.93 11.39 4.81
N GLN A 79 12.63 12.54 4.90
CA GLN A 79 12.84 13.40 3.74
C GLN A 79 13.68 12.71 2.65
N GLN A 80 14.72 11.97 3.03
CA GLN A 80 15.52 11.21 2.05
C GLN A 80 14.70 10.13 1.36
N ASN A 81 13.82 9.46 2.10
CA ASN A 81 12.93 8.43 1.57
C ASN A 81 11.85 9.03 0.67
N ALA A 82 11.29 10.18 1.04
CA ALA A 82 10.36 10.92 0.20
C ALA A 82 11.00 11.29 -1.16
N ASN A 83 12.21 11.88 -1.14
CA ASN A 83 12.93 12.24 -2.36
C ASN A 83 13.17 11.01 -3.27
N LYS A 84 13.56 9.88 -2.69
CA LYS A 84 13.73 8.63 -3.45
C LYS A 84 12.42 8.15 -4.07
N LEU A 85 11.32 8.19 -3.32
CA LEU A 85 10.01 7.79 -3.81
C LEU A 85 9.52 8.69 -4.94
N TRP A 86 9.71 10.03 -4.83
CA TRP A 86 9.40 10.97 -5.90
C TRP A 86 10.18 10.68 -7.18
N ILE A 87 11.50 10.41 -7.07
CA ILE A 87 12.35 10.08 -8.21
C ILE A 87 11.87 8.79 -8.88
N TRP A 88 11.65 7.72 -8.10
CA TRP A 88 11.18 6.45 -8.65
C TRP A 88 9.76 6.54 -9.20
N ALA A 89 8.87 7.32 -8.58
CA ALA A 89 7.53 7.58 -9.10
C ALA A 89 7.60 8.26 -10.48
N ALA A 90 8.45 9.28 -10.63
CA ALA A 90 8.64 10.00 -11.90
C ALA A 90 9.26 9.10 -12.99
N ILE A 91 10.31 8.32 -12.65
CA ILE A 91 10.94 7.38 -13.59
C ILE A 91 9.96 6.31 -14.06
N THR A 92 9.10 5.81 -13.15
CA THR A 92 8.17 4.72 -13.46
C THR A 92 6.89 5.21 -14.15
N GLN A 93 6.57 6.51 -14.07
CA GLN A 93 5.33 7.04 -14.64
C GLN A 93 5.17 6.79 -16.14
N PRO A 94 6.15 7.06 -17.02
CA PRO A 94 6.02 6.74 -18.43
C PRO A 94 5.84 5.25 -18.69
N ILE A 95 6.51 4.39 -17.92
CA ILE A 95 6.37 2.93 -18.05
C ILE A 95 4.96 2.49 -17.64
N PHE A 96 4.43 3.05 -16.55
CA PHE A 96 3.06 2.81 -16.09
C PHE A 96 2.04 3.23 -17.16
N PHE A 97 2.20 4.42 -17.73
CA PHE A 97 1.35 4.88 -18.82
C PHE A 97 1.39 3.92 -20.02
N LEU A 98 2.57 3.49 -20.47
CA LEU A 98 2.69 2.54 -21.59
C LEU A 98 1.97 1.21 -21.29
N ALA A 99 2.01 0.71 -20.06
CA ALA A 99 1.34 -0.52 -19.70
C ALA A 99 -0.19 -0.37 -19.59
N PHE A 100 -0.67 0.75 -19.04
CA PHE A 100 -2.08 0.92 -18.66
C PHE A 100 -2.87 1.93 -19.51
N HIS A 101 -2.30 2.48 -20.60
CA HIS A 101 -2.94 3.52 -21.42
C HIS A 101 -4.32 3.15 -22.01
N LYS A 102 -4.63 1.86 -22.10
CA LYS A 102 -5.97 1.37 -22.53
C LYS A 102 -6.97 1.26 -21.37
N HIS A 103 -6.51 1.33 -20.12
CA HIS A 103 -7.31 1.11 -18.91
C HIS A 103 -7.44 2.38 -18.07
N ASP A 104 -6.37 3.17 -17.97
CA ASP A 104 -6.30 4.38 -17.16
C ASP A 104 -6.06 5.62 -18.03
N PRO A 105 -6.59 6.81 -17.63
CA PRO A 105 -6.30 8.05 -18.33
C PRO A 105 -4.81 8.40 -18.24
N TRP A 106 -4.30 9.11 -19.23
CA TRP A 106 -2.86 9.44 -19.37
C TRP A 106 -2.26 10.16 -18.16
N TYR A 107 -3.09 10.87 -17.38
CA TYR A 107 -2.70 11.60 -16.18
C TYR A 107 -2.85 10.80 -14.90
N ALA A 108 -3.30 9.55 -14.95
CA ALA A 108 -3.38 8.68 -13.78
C ALA A 108 -1.98 8.39 -13.23
N LEU A 109 -1.78 8.66 -11.93
CA LEU A 109 -0.49 8.47 -11.29
C LEU A 109 -0.29 7.03 -10.85
N ASN A 110 0.94 6.54 -10.99
CA ASN A 110 1.32 5.23 -10.47
C ASN A 110 1.35 5.23 -8.93
N ILE A 111 1.33 4.05 -8.33
CA ILE A 111 1.19 3.86 -6.88
C ILE A 111 2.34 4.47 -6.06
N LEU A 112 3.53 4.66 -6.63
CA LEU A 112 4.66 5.26 -5.91
C LEU A 112 4.40 6.72 -5.55
N PHE A 113 3.56 7.45 -6.30
CA PHE A 113 3.14 8.80 -5.94
C PHE A 113 2.32 8.83 -4.65
N VAL A 114 1.51 7.81 -4.38
CA VAL A 114 0.78 7.68 -3.11
C VAL A 114 1.76 7.60 -1.94
N PHE A 115 2.77 6.72 -2.04
CA PHE A 115 3.79 6.56 -0.99
C PHE A 115 4.73 7.77 -0.90
N ALA A 116 5.07 8.42 -2.03
CA ALA A 116 5.86 9.65 -2.05
C ALA A 116 5.13 10.77 -1.30
N THR A 117 3.84 10.98 -1.61
CA THR A 117 2.99 11.97 -0.95
C THR A 117 2.87 11.68 0.55
N ALA A 118 2.54 10.44 0.93
CA ALA A 118 2.42 10.06 2.33
C ALA A 118 3.72 10.30 3.11
N THR A 119 4.88 9.91 2.52
CA THR A 119 6.19 10.11 3.15
C THR A 119 6.55 11.58 3.27
N GLN A 120 6.25 12.39 2.24
CA GLN A 120 6.51 13.83 2.24
C GLN A 120 5.66 14.56 3.29
N LEU A 121 4.39 14.18 3.44
CA LEU A 121 3.52 14.73 4.49
C LEU A 121 4.10 14.46 5.88
N LEU A 122 4.52 13.23 6.16
CA LEU A 122 5.15 12.88 7.44
C LEU A 122 6.48 13.62 7.65
N ALA A 123 7.31 13.75 6.61
CA ALA A 123 8.58 14.47 6.68
C ALA A 123 8.36 15.95 7.02
N TRP A 124 7.41 16.61 6.38
CA TRP A 124 7.13 18.03 6.62
C TRP A 124 6.49 18.28 7.99
N VAL A 125 5.59 17.41 8.45
CA VAL A 125 5.05 17.48 9.80
C VAL A 125 6.14 17.32 10.84
N ALA A 126 7.06 16.38 10.65
CA ALA A 126 8.19 16.16 11.55
C ALA A 126 9.16 17.35 11.56
N GLN A 127 9.45 17.95 10.40
CA GLN A 127 10.44 19.01 10.25
C GLN A 127 9.89 20.39 10.63
N TYR A 128 8.68 20.73 10.20
CA TYR A 128 8.13 22.08 10.30
C TYR A 128 6.99 22.21 11.31
N ARG A 129 6.62 21.13 11.99
CA ARG A 129 5.55 21.10 13.00
C ARG A 129 4.24 21.72 12.44
N LYS A 130 3.75 22.85 13.03
CA LYS A 130 2.51 23.53 12.57
C LYS A 130 2.57 23.99 11.11
N LYS A 131 3.71 24.54 10.66
CA LYS A 131 3.90 24.95 9.24
C LYS A 131 3.93 23.73 8.31
N GLY A 132 4.41 22.58 8.79
CA GLY A 132 4.38 21.32 8.05
C GLY A 132 2.96 20.86 7.69
N GLY A 133 1.99 21.10 8.58
CA GLY A 133 0.58 20.87 8.27
C GLY A 133 0.07 21.71 7.10
N LEU A 134 0.41 23.01 7.07
CA LEU A 134 0.04 23.90 5.97
C LEU A 134 0.68 23.46 4.64
N TYR A 135 1.98 23.18 4.62
CA TYR A 135 2.66 22.69 3.41
C TYR A 135 2.07 21.36 2.94
N GLY A 136 1.75 20.46 3.89
CA GLY A 136 1.09 19.19 3.61
C GLY A 136 -0.29 19.36 2.99
N THR A 137 -1.08 20.33 3.47
CA THR A 137 -2.38 20.65 2.89
C THR A 137 -2.24 21.18 1.47
N ILE A 138 -1.28 22.06 1.20
CA ILE A 138 -1.02 22.57 -0.15
C ILE A 138 -0.61 21.43 -1.09
N LEU A 139 0.32 20.57 -0.67
CA LEU A 139 0.71 19.39 -1.47
C LEU A 139 -0.49 18.48 -1.73
N PHE A 140 -1.29 18.21 -0.70
CA PHE A 140 -2.46 17.38 -0.82
C PHE A 140 -3.46 17.95 -1.86
N LEU A 141 -3.78 19.23 -1.76
CA LEU A 141 -4.69 19.89 -2.71
C LEU A 141 -4.15 19.88 -4.15
N ALA A 142 -2.83 20.02 -4.31
CA ALA A 142 -2.19 19.99 -5.63
C ALA A 142 -2.21 18.58 -6.26
N ILE A 143 -2.00 17.52 -5.47
CA ILE A 143 -1.89 16.15 -6.01
C ILE A 143 -3.23 15.40 -6.02
N PHE A 144 -4.20 15.84 -5.21
CA PHE A 144 -5.49 15.17 -5.05
C PHE A 144 -6.23 14.92 -6.39
N PRO A 145 -6.35 15.90 -7.31
CA PRO A 145 -7.02 15.68 -8.59
C PRO A 145 -6.34 14.59 -9.44
N LEU A 146 -5.01 14.46 -9.33
CA LEU A 146 -4.22 13.47 -10.07
C LEU A 146 -4.27 12.09 -9.43
N LEU A 147 -4.61 12.01 -8.13
CA LEU A 147 -4.80 10.76 -7.42
C LEU A 147 -6.20 10.15 -7.63
N ILE A 148 -7.21 10.94 -8.04
CA ILE A 148 -8.58 10.43 -8.25
C ILE A 148 -8.61 9.26 -9.25
N PRO A 149 -8.00 9.36 -10.45
CA PRO A 149 -8.01 8.28 -11.43
C PRO A 149 -6.96 7.19 -11.15
N ALA A 150 -6.04 7.42 -10.21
CA ALA A 150 -5.00 6.45 -9.90
C ALA A 150 -5.58 5.24 -9.16
N SER A 151 -5.08 4.05 -9.48
CA SER A 151 -5.38 2.85 -8.71
C SER A 151 -5.08 3.08 -7.23
N TYR A 152 -6.08 2.87 -6.36
CA TYR A 152 -6.02 3.13 -4.92
C TYR A 152 -5.82 4.59 -4.48
N GLY A 153 -5.53 5.50 -5.35
CA GLY A 153 -5.44 6.96 -5.20
C GLY A 153 -5.57 7.54 -3.79
N PHE A 154 -6.65 8.28 -3.58
CA PHE A 154 -6.94 8.90 -2.28
C PHE A 154 -7.15 7.88 -1.14
N GLN A 155 -7.90 6.80 -1.41
CA GLN A 155 -8.16 5.75 -0.41
C GLN A 155 -6.86 5.09 0.05
N GLY A 156 -5.93 4.90 -0.88
CA GLY A 156 -4.61 4.37 -0.58
C GLY A 156 -3.76 5.30 0.29
N LEU A 157 -3.81 6.61 0.02
CA LEU A 157 -3.14 7.60 0.85
C LEU A 157 -3.69 7.60 2.27
N VAL A 158 -5.02 7.57 2.41
CA VAL A 158 -5.68 7.49 3.73
C VAL A 158 -5.29 6.21 4.45
N LEU A 159 -5.30 5.06 3.79
CA LEU A 159 -4.89 3.79 4.38
C LEU A 159 -3.45 3.82 4.89
N ALA A 160 -2.52 4.32 4.06
CA ALA A 160 -1.10 4.40 4.42
C ALA A 160 -0.89 5.27 5.66
N LEU A 161 -1.47 6.48 5.67
CA LEU A 161 -1.36 7.41 6.80
C LEU A 161 -2.05 6.89 8.07
N ALA A 162 -3.22 6.26 7.94
CA ALA A 162 -3.94 5.68 9.07
C ALA A 162 -3.16 4.50 9.69
N LEU A 163 -2.52 3.65 8.87
CA LEU A 163 -1.64 2.58 9.36
C LEU A 163 -0.41 3.15 10.08
N ALA A 164 0.22 4.19 9.54
CA ALA A 164 1.34 4.85 10.21
C ALA A 164 0.91 5.48 11.55
N ALA A 165 -0.25 6.12 11.59
CA ALA A 165 -0.81 6.67 12.81
C ALA A 165 -1.15 5.58 13.85
N TRP A 166 -1.78 4.50 13.41
CA TRP A 166 -2.15 3.38 14.26
C TRP A 166 -0.93 2.67 14.87
N LEU A 167 0.13 2.49 14.08
CA LEU A 167 1.38 1.87 14.56
C LEU A 167 2.22 2.82 15.41
N SER A 168 2.00 4.15 15.34
CA SER A 168 2.79 5.14 16.08
C SER A 168 2.56 5.06 17.60
N PRO A 169 3.62 4.97 18.42
CA PRO A 169 3.48 4.94 19.87
C PRO A 169 2.80 6.18 20.47
N GLY A 170 3.02 7.36 19.86
CA GLY A 170 2.50 8.64 20.36
C GLY A 170 0.98 8.82 20.23
N LEU A 171 0.36 8.18 19.23
CA LEU A 171 -1.08 8.24 18.94
C LEU A 171 -1.87 7.08 19.56
N SER A 172 -1.23 6.22 20.34
CA SER A 172 -1.84 5.02 20.93
C SER A 172 -3.05 5.29 21.84
N ARG A 173 -3.21 6.52 22.35
CA ARG A 173 -4.38 6.92 23.16
C ARG A 173 -5.67 7.08 22.33
N LEU A 174 -5.54 7.25 20.99
CA LEU A 174 -6.64 7.39 20.04
C LEU A 174 -6.78 6.15 19.15
N SER A 175 -6.47 4.96 19.66
CA SER A 175 -6.35 3.72 18.87
C SER A 175 -7.59 3.39 18.04
N ILE A 176 -8.80 3.68 18.53
CA ILE A 176 -10.05 3.36 17.86
C ILE A 176 -10.26 4.16 16.56
N ILE A 177 -9.82 5.44 16.51
CA ILE A 177 -10.03 6.30 15.34
C ILE A 177 -9.21 5.82 14.14
N PRO A 178 -7.88 5.59 14.24
CA PRO A 178 -7.11 5.00 13.15
C PRO A 178 -7.63 3.63 12.72
N GLU A 179 -8.10 2.78 13.64
CA GLU A 179 -8.66 1.47 13.32
C GLU A 179 -9.92 1.58 12.46
N ILE A 180 -10.84 2.48 12.81
CA ILE A 180 -12.04 2.77 12.02
C ILE A 180 -11.66 3.30 10.63
N ILE A 181 -10.70 4.24 10.56
CA ILE A 181 -10.23 4.80 9.30
C ILE A 181 -9.60 3.71 8.42
N ILE A 182 -8.77 2.83 8.99
CA ILE A 182 -8.17 1.69 8.28
C ILE A 182 -9.28 0.80 7.70
N LEU A 183 -10.28 0.44 8.50
CA LEU A 183 -11.38 -0.40 8.04
C LEU A 183 -12.16 0.25 6.89
N ILE A 184 -12.53 1.52 7.04
CA ILE A 184 -13.24 2.28 5.99
C ILE A 184 -12.37 2.37 4.72
N ALA A 185 -11.08 2.65 4.87
CA ALA A 185 -10.15 2.73 3.74
C ALA A 185 -10.03 1.37 3.03
N LEU A 186 -9.85 0.27 3.76
CA LEU A 186 -9.78 -1.08 3.18
C LEU A 186 -11.06 -1.46 2.43
N LEU A 187 -12.22 -1.13 2.97
CA LEU A 187 -13.50 -1.37 2.29
C LEU A 187 -13.64 -0.52 1.03
N SER A 188 -13.22 0.75 1.08
CA SER A 188 -13.33 1.69 -0.05
C SER A 188 -12.35 1.40 -1.19
N LEU A 189 -11.24 0.67 -0.95
CA LEU A 189 -10.29 0.26 -2.00
C LEU A 189 -10.94 -0.55 -3.12
N ASN A 190 -12.06 -1.20 -2.84
CA ASN A 190 -12.75 -2.07 -3.79
C ASN A 190 -13.85 -1.35 -4.60
N GLY A 191 -13.97 -0.03 -4.44
CA GLY A 191 -14.96 0.79 -5.10
C GLY A 191 -16.39 0.60 -4.54
N ILE A 192 -16.93 1.65 -3.95
CA ILE A 192 -18.28 1.63 -3.36
C ILE A 192 -19.35 1.27 -4.42
N THR A 193 -19.16 1.72 -5.66
CA THR A 193 -20.05 1.44 -6.79
C THR A 193 -20.19 -0.07 -7.07
N HIS A 194 -19.10 -0.84 -6.97
CA HIS A 194 -19.12 -2.29 -7.16
C HIS A 194 -19.85 -3.01 -6.01
N ILE A 195 -19.71 -2.51 -4.78
CA ILE A 195 -20.43 -3.07 -3.61
C ILE A 195 -21.94 -2.93 -3.81
N VAL A 196 -22.40 -1.80 -4.36
CA VAL A 196 -23.82 -1.57 -4.60
C VAL A 196 -24.33 -2.36 -5.80
N ALA A 197 -23.56 -2.41 -6.89
CA ALA A 197 -23.98 -3.05 -8.14
C ALA A 197 -23.97 -4.60 -8.08
N GLN A 198 -22.96 -5.19 -7.42
CA GLN A 198 -22.77 -6.64 -7.34
C GLN A 198 -22.28 -7.05 -5.94
N PRO A 199 -23.13 -6.96 -4.91
CA PRO A 199 -22.72 -7.09 -3.51
C PRO A 199 -22.09 -8.45 -3.20
N ALA A 200 -22.65 -9.57 -3.67
CA ALA A 200 -22.14 -10.91 -3.38
C ALA A 200 -20.76 -11.15 -4.01
N ASN A 201 -20.58 -10.81 -5.28
CA ASN A 201 -19.30 -10.96 -5.98
C ASN A 201 -18.25 -10.04 -5.38
N THR A 202 -18.60 -8.79 -5.08
CA THR A 202 -17.67 -7.83 -4.47
C THR A 202 -17.27 -8.28 -3.06
N LEU A 203 -18.20 -8.79 -2.26
CA LEU A 203 -17.88 -9.35 -0.95
C LEU A 203 -16.90 -10.51 -1.06
N LEU A 204 -17.18 -11.49 -1.93
CA LEU A 204 -16.40 -12.73 -2.04
C LEU A 204 -15.02 -12.51 -2.67
N PHE A 205 -14.93 -11.75 -3.78
CA PHE A 205 -13.71 -11.62 -4.56
C PHE A 205 -12.93 -10.33 -4.32
N ALA A 206 -13.48 -9.38 -3.57
CA ALA A 206 -12.80 -8.13 -3.26
C ALA A 206 -12.67 -7.88 -1.75
N VAL A 207 -13.78 -7.74 -1.03
CA VAL A 207 -13.76 -7.33 0.39
C VAL A 207 -13.10 -8.39 1.28
N LEU A 208 -13.57 -9.63 1.24
CA LEU A 208 -13.00 -10.71 2.06
C LEU A 208 -11.51 -10.95 1.76
N PRO A 209 -11.05 -11.03 0.49
CA PRO A 209 -9.63 -11.13 0.19
C PRO A 209 -8.81 -9.95 0.69
N THR A 210 -9.31 -8.70 0.55
CA THR A 210 -8.63 -7.50 1.04
C THR A 210 -8.41 -7.53 2.56
N LEU A 211 -9.34 -8.13 3.33
CA LEU A 211 -9.26 -8.20 4.79
C LEU A 211 -8.48 -9.44 5.27
N LEU A 212 -8.71 -10.61 4.68
CA LEU A 212 -8.21 -11.88 5.20
C LEU A 212 -6.84 -12.27 4.66
N LEU A 213 -6.57 -12.07 3.36
CA LEU A 213 -5.29 -12.49 2.77
C LEU A 213 -4.08 -11.74 3.33
N PRO A 214 -4.12 -10.43 3.62
CA PRO A 214 -3.02 -9.77 4.31
C PRO A 214 -2.72 -10.37 5.68
N LEU A 215 -3.75 -10.67 6.48
CA LEU A 215 -3.57 -11.30 7.79
C LEU A 215 -2.95 -12.69 7.69
N ALA A 216 -3.42 -13.51 6.75
CA ALA A 216 -2.86 -14.83 6.47
C ALA A 216 -1.39 -14.73 6.03
N THR A 217 -1.06 -13.76 5.16
CA THR A 217 0.31 -13.53 4.69
C THR A 217 1.24 -13.09 5.82
N ILE A 218 0.79 -12.22 6.71
CA ILE A 218 1.56 -11.79 7.88
C ILE A 218 1.84 -12.98 8.79
N SER A 219 0.82 -13.78 9.11
CA SER A 219 0.95 -14.98 9.94
C SER A 219 1.91 -15.99 9.31
N PHE A 220 1.80 -16.22 7.99
CA PHE A 220 2.73 -17.06 7.24
C PHE A 220 4.17 -16.56 7.34
N ALA A 221 4.40 -15.27 7.09
CA ALA A 221 5.74 -14.68 7.16
C ALA A 221 6.36 -14.77 8.56
N GLN A 222 5.58 -14.54 9.62
CA GLN A 222 6.03 -14.69 11.00
C GLN A 222 6.46 -16.12 11.31
N ASN A 223 5.69 -17.12 10.89
CA ASN A 223 5.98 -18.53 11.15
C ASN A 223 7.20 -19.02 10.36
N CYS A 224 7.29 -18.67 9.06
CA CYS A 224 8.40 -19.11 8.21
C CYS A 224 9.74 -18.46 8.56
N THR A 225 9.75 -17.33 9.26
CA THR A 225 10.98 -16.58 9.50
C THR A 225 11.38 -16.51 10.97
N ARG A 226 10.72 -17.27 11.83
CA ARG A 226 10.89 -17.24 13.29
C ARG A 226 12.35 -17.43 13.76
N ASN A 227 13.15 -18.19 13.02
CA ASN A 227 14.51 -18.56 13.39
C ASN A 227 15.59 -17.79 12.63
N ASN A 228 15.25 -16.79 11.80
CA ASN A 228 16.23 -16.09 10.99
C ASN A 228 15.82 -14.63 10.74
N ASP A 229 16.67 -13.70 11.18
CA ASP A 229 16.41 -12.25 11.13
C ASP A 229 17.13 -11.54 9.97
N THR A 230 17.94 -12.24 9.17
CA THR A 230 18.73 -11.62 8.12
C THR A 230 17.88 -11.28 6.90
N ARG A 231 18.07 -10.09 6.36
CA ARG A 231 17.50 -9.69 5.08
C ARG A 231 18.05 -10.55 3.95
N TYR A 232 17.18 -10.94 3.00
CA TYR A 232 17.59 -11.63 1.79
C TYR A 232 17.38 -10.81 0.51
N MET A 233 16.61 -9.69 0.59
CA MET A 233 16.37 -8.86 -0.58
C MET A 233 17.25 -7.61 -0.62
N PRO A 234 17.82 -7.27 -1.79
CA PRO A 234 18.54 -6.02 -1.99
C PRO A 234 17.66 -4.79 -1.74
N ARG A 235 18.29 -3.68 -1.30
CA ARG A 235 17.56 -2.44 -0.93
C ARG A 235 16.72 -1.85 -2.05
N HIS A 236 17.15 -1.98 -3.31
CA HIS A 236 16.48 -1.40 -4.48
C HIS A 236 15.61 -2.40 -5.25
N PHE A 237 15.55 -3.65 -4.79
CA PHE A 237 14.84 -4.72 -5.48
C PHE A 237 13.41 -4.32 -5.86
N PHE A 238 12.64 -3.79 -4.92
CA PHE A 238 11.21 -3.47 -5.17
C PHE A 238 10.99 -2.32 -6.15
N TYR A 239 11.85 -1.31 -6.16
CA TYR A 239 11.74 -0.22 -7.13
C TYR A 239 12.02 -0.70 -8.55
N LEU A 240 13.12 -1.48 -8.69
CA LEU A 240 13.49 -2.06 -9.99
C LEU A 240 12.46 -3.09 -10.47
N SER A 241 11.98 -3.95 -9.57
CA SER A 241 10.98 -4.96 -9.91
C SER A 241 9.64 -4.33 -10.27
N TYR A 242 9.24 -3.23 -9.59
CA TYR A 242 8.03 -2.51 -9.91
C TYR A 242 8.09 -1.89 -11.31
N GLY A 243 9.14 -1.15 -11.64
CA GLY A 243 9.30 -0.61 -12.99
C GLY A 243 9.54 -1.72 -14.04
N GLY A 244 10.34 -2.73 -13.68
CA GLY A 244 10.72 -3.82 -14.57
C GLY A 244 9.54 -4.67 -15.03
N HIS A 245 8.63 -5.09 -14.12
CA HIS A 245 7.48 -5.90 -14.54
C HIS A 245 6.51 -5.10 -15.42
N LEU A 246 6.30 -3.81 -15.14
CA LEU A 246 5.47 -2.94 -15.99
C LEU A 246 6.07 -2.80 -17.38
N LEU A 247 7.40 -2.65 -17.47
CA LEU A 247 8.10 -2.59 -18.74
C LEU A 247 7.97 -3.90 -19.52
N CYS A 248 8.11 -5.05 -18.86
CA CYS A 248 7.88 -6.35 -19.48
C CYS A 248 6.44 -6.48 -20.00
N TYR A 249 5.45 -6.08 -19.24
CA TYR A 249 4.04 -6.14 -19.66
C TYR A 249 3.78 -5.17 -20.84
N ALA A 250 4.29 -3.94 -20.78
CA ALA A 250 4.18 -3.00 -21.88
C ALA A 250 4.84 -3.53 -23.17
N ALA A 251 6.01 -4.16 -23.06
CA ALA A 251 6.69 -4.76 -24.20
C ALA A 251 5.90 -5.92 -24.81
N VAL A 252 5.30 -6.78 -24.00
CA VAL A 252 4.43 -7.86 -24.50
C VAL A 252 3.18 -7.29 -25.17
N LEU A 253 2.52 -6.29 -24.56
CA LEU A 253 1.32 -5.65 -25.13
C LEU A 253 1.60 -4.91 -26.44
N ALA A 254 2.84 -4.49 -26.69
CA ALA A 254 3.23 -3.85 -27.95
C ALA A 254 3.42 -4.85 -29.10
N VAL A 255 3.53 -6.16 -28.80
CA VAL A 255 3.75 -7.23 -29.80
C VAL A 255 2.46 -7.97 -30.15
N ILE A 256 1.48 -8.00 -29.25
CA ILE A 256 0.17 -8.63 -29.44
C ILE A 256 -0.91 -7.60 -29.83
#